data_8c36e33558441eec76ea40bd4d5781d4
#
_entry.id   8c36e33558441eec76ea40bd4d5781d4
#
_cell.length_a   1.000
_cell.length_b   1.000
_cell.length_c   1.000
_cell.angle_alpha   90.00
_cell.angle_beta   90.00
_cell.angle_gamma   90.00
#
_symmetry.space_group_name_H-M   'P 1'
#
loop_
_entity.id
_entity.type
_entity.pdbx_description
1 polymer ?
#
loop_
_entity_poly.entity_id
_entity_poly.type
_entity_poly.pdbx_seq_one_letter_code
_entity_poly.pdbx_strand_id
1 'polypeptide(L)'
;MDILIRKSGAIGHITLNRPNALNSLTYDMISAIEKALDSWFLDKEISLIAIDSVGEKAFCAGGDIQDLYHTGIKKNYSFGKKFWKDEYRLNKKIKNYPKPFISFIKGFAMGGGVGVSCHCSHRIVGETAKIAMPECGIGLIPDVGGSFILSRAGNGIGTFLGISGERMGPSDSIFSGFADFFIPEKKWPQLLNNLIENGDADVVKTFSQTNGPSKIENHLPEIEEFF
;
A
#
# COMPACT_ATOMS: atom_id res chain seq x y z
N MET A 1 4.11 -6.27 19.60
CA MET A 1 2.81 -6.20 18.89
C MET A 1 3.13 -5.79 17.47
N ASP A 2 2.73 -6.57 16.50
CA ASP A 2 3.15 -6.45 15.09
C ASP A 2 2.41 -5.33 14.34
N ILE A 3 1.36 -4.80 14.92
CA ILE A 3 0.58 -3.69 14.39
C ILE A 3 0.10 -2.82 15.56
N LEU A 4 0.12 -1.52 15.35
CA LEU A 4 -0.41 -0.54 16.30
C LEU A 4 -1.67 0.07 15.71
N ILE A 5 -2.78 -0.01 16.44
CA ILE A 5 -4.08 0.53 16.03
C ILE A 5 -4.57 1.45 17.13
N ARG A 6 -4.85 2.70 16.78
CA ARG A 6 -5.22 3.73 17.75
C ARG A 6 -6.10 4.82 17.16
N LYS A 7 -6.93 5.43 17.96
CA LYS A 7 -7.49 6.74 17.66
C LYS A 7 -6.46 7.82 18.06
N SER A 8 -6.21 8.76 17.19
CA SER A 8 -5.31 9.89 17.43
C SER A 8 -6.02 11.16 16.96
N GLY A 9 -6.58 11.93 17.90
CA GLY A 9 -7.44 13.06 17.54
C GLY A 9 -8.56 12.65 16.61
N ALA A 10 -8.67 13.30 15.45
CA ALA A 10 -9.71 13.05 14.46
C ALA A 10 -9.43 11.85 13.52
N ILE A 11 -8.36 11.09 13.73
CA ILE A 11 -7.98 10.00 12.80
C ILE A 11 -7.95 8.61 13.45
N GLY A 12 -8.32 7.60 12.66
CA GLY A 12 -7.96 6.21 12.90
C GLY A 12 -6.55 5.96 12.37
N HIS A 13 -5.60 5.63 13.24
CA HIS A 13 -4.20 5.49 12.86
C HIS A 13 -3.73 4.04 12.98
N ILE A 14 -3.24 3.50 11.88
CA ILE A 14 -2.70 2.15 11.74
C ILE A 14 -1.21 2.26 11.47
N THR A 15 -0.38 1.56 12.28
CA THR A 15 1.07 1.51 12.04
C THR A 15 1.51 0.05 11.95
N LEU A 16 2.07 -0.35 10.81
CA LEU A 16 2.71 -1.65 10.65
C LEU A 16 4.01 -1.67 11.46
N ASN A 17 4.19 -2.65 12.35
CA ASN A 17 5.26 -2.63 13.36
C ASN A 17 6.05 -3.95 13.42
N ARG A 18 6.47 -4.44 12.25
CA ARG A 18 7.37 -5.60 12.10
C ARG A 18 8.61 -5.26 11.28
N PRO A 19 9.41 -4.23 11.64
CA PRO A 19 10.52 -3.76 10.80
C PRO A 19 11.56 -4.84 10.50
N ASN A 20 11.78 -5.80 11.40
CA ASN A 20 12.70 -6.92 11.22
C ASN A 20 12.24 -7.93 10.15
N ALA A 21 10.94 -7.96 9.84
CA ALA A 21 10.35 -8.75 8.76
C ALA A 21 9.85 -7.85 7.61
N LEU A 22 10.45 -6.65 7.44
CA LEU A 22 10.07 -5.66 6.41
C LEU A 22 8.56 -5.36 6.42
N ASN A 23 7.95 -5.39 7.60
CA ASN A 23 6.52 -5.16 7.83
C ASN A 23 5.59 -6.09 7.03
N SER A 24 6.05 -7.32 6.69
CA SER A 24 5.20 -8.30 6.01
C SER A 24 3.94 -8.61 6.81
N LEU A 25 2.82 -8.75 6.10
CA LEU A 25 1.48 -8.92 6.68
C LEU A 25 1.26 -10.33 7.16
N THR A 26 1.02 -10.49 8.45
CA THR A 26 0.49 -11.74 9.02
C THR A 26 -1.04 -11.78 8.91
N TYR A 27 -1.62 -12.97 9.06
CA TYR A 27 -3.08 -13.11 9.13
C TYR A 27 -3.69 -12.27 10.27
N ASP A 28 -3.01 -12.21 11.41
CA ASP A 28 -3.47 -11.43 12.56
C ASP A 28 -3.46 -9.92 12.27
N MET A 29 -2.46 -9.42 11.54
CA MET A 29 -2.42 -8.02 11.10
C MET A 29 -3.57 -7.69 10.16
N ILE A 30 -3.84 -8.55 9.15
CA ILE A 30 -4.98 -8.40 8.24
C ILE A 30 -6.30 -8.34 9.02
N SER A 31 -6.51 -9.28 9.95
CA SER A 31 -7.70 -9.34 10.80
C SER A 31 -7.84 -8.11 11.70
N ALA A 32 -6.72 -7.61 12.25
CA ALA A 32 -6.72 -6.44 13.12
C ALA A 32 -7.08 -5.16 12.34
N ILE A 33 -6.51 -4.98 11.14
CA ILE A 33 -6.85 -3.85 10.26
C ILE A 33 -8.35 -3.89 9.93
N GLU A 34 -8.86 -5.05 9.51
CA GLU A 34 -10.26 -5.18 9.14
C GLU A 34 -11.21 -4.81 10.29
N LYS A 35 -10.94 -5.34 11.50
CA LYS A 35 -11.72 -5.01 12.71
C LYS A 35 -11.65 -3.53 13.07
N ALA A 36 -10.48 -2.89 12.93
CA ALA A 36 -10.34 -1.46 13.17
C ALA A 36 -11.20 -0.66 12.19
N LEU A 37 -11.14 -0.97 10.91
CA LEU A 37 -11.95 -0.31 9.90
C LEU A 37 -13.45 -0.50 10.15
N ASP A 38 -13.89 -1.69 10.59
CA ASP A 38 -15.29 -1.92 10.95
C ASP A 38 -15.72 -1.07 12.15
N SER A 39 -14.87 -0.95 13.17
CA SER A 39 -15.16 -0.12 14.36
C SER A 39 -15.22 1.37 14.04
N TRP A 40 -14.39 1.85 13.11
CA TRP A 40 -14.30 3.26 12.74
C TRP A 40 -15.29 3.68 11.65
N PHE A 41 -15.97 2.73 11.04
CA PHE A 41 -16.90 2.99 9.92
C PHE A 41 -17.98 4.00 10.29
N LEU A 42 -18.66 3.80 11.42
CA LEU A 42 -19.74 4.67 11.92
C LEU A 42 -19.28 5.64 13.01
N ASP A 43 -18.01 5.60 13.38
CA ASP A 43 -17.47 6.45 14.43
C ASP A 43 -17.35 7.90 13.94
N LYS A 44 -18.17 8.78 14.48
CA LYS A 44 -18.22 10.20 14.09
C LYS A 44 -17.01 11.02 14.55
N GLU A 45 -16.25 10.51 15.52
CA GLU A 45 -15.01 11.16 15.99
C GLU A 45 -13.84 10.91 15.00
N ILE A 46 -13.95 9.89 14.15
CA ILE A 46 -12.93 9.58 13.14
C ILE A 46 -13.34 10.15 11.80
N SER A 47 -12.62 11.16 11.33
CA SER A 47 -12.86 11.82 10.04
C SER A 47 -12.13 11.11 8.88
N LEU A 48 -10.95 10.57 9.13
CA LEU A 48 -10.13 9.87 8.12
C LEU A 48 -9.28 8.75 8.75
N ILE A 49 -8.71 7.92 7.90
CA ILE A 49 -7.78 6.85 8.29
C ILE A 49 -6.39 7.19 7.76
N ALA A 50 -5.37 6.94 8.57
CA ALA A 50 -3.97 6.97 8.16
C ALA A 50 -3.31 5.61 8.38
N ILE A 51 -2.49 5.16 7.41
CA ILE A 51 -1.65 3.97 7.55
C ILE A 51 -0.21 4.32 7.24
N ASP A 52 0.68 3.94 8.14
CA ASP A 52 2.13 4.09 8.03
C ASP A 52 2.88 2.84 8.53
N SER A 53 4.20 2.92 8.63
CA SER A 53 5.02 1.80 9.09
C SER A 53 6.23 2.26 9.89
N VAL A 54 6.69 1.39 10.80
CA VAL A 54 7.94 1.56 11.55
C VAL A 54 9.13 1.06 10.73
N GLY A 55 10.29 1.69 10.93
CA GLY A 55 11.55 1.34 10.25
C GLY A 55 11.75 2.11 8.95
N GLU A 56 12.96 2.02 8.40
CA GLU A 56 13.41 2.80 7.25
C GLU A 56 13.33 2.01 5.92
N LYS A 57 13.34 0.66 5.99
CA LYS A 57 13.57 -0.19 4.82
C LYS A 57 12.32 -0.46 3.99
N ALA A 58 11.17 -0.56 4.66
CA ALA A 58 9.93 -0.96 3.97
C ALA A 58 8.70 -0.39 4.65
N PHE A 59 7.75 0.04 3.85
CA PHE A 59 6.37 0.19 4.27
C PHE A 59 5.79 -1.20 4.56
N CYS A 60 5.81 -2.11 3.56
CA CYS A 60 5.39 -3.50 3.69
C CYS A 60 5.89 -4.32 2.49
N ALA A 61 6.63 -5.39 2.72
CA ALA A 61 7.20 -6.24 1.67
C ALA A 61 6.23 -7.33 1.14
N GLY A 62 4.95 -7.29 1.53
CA GLY A 62 3.93 -8.23 1.07
C GLY A 62 3.36 -9.10 2.18
N GLY A 63 2.62 -10.15 1.82
CA GLY A 63 2.13 -11.15 2.77
C GLY A 63 3.27 -11.97 3.38
N ASP A 64 3.12 -12.39 4.63
CA ASP A 64 4.08 -13.30 5.26
C ASP A 64 3.92 -14.71 4.69
N ILE A 65 4.79 -15.06 3.75
CA ILE A 65 4.74 -16.34 3.05
C ILE A 65 5.25 -17.53 3.89
N GLN A 66 5.84 -17.30 5.06
CA GLN A 66 6.37 -18.40 5.90
C GLN A 66 5.26 -19.34 6.37
N ASP A 67 4.16 -18.79 6.87
CA ASP A 67 3.00 -19.58 7.30
C ASP A 67 2.35 -20.32 6.13
N LEU A 68 2.27 -19.65 4.97
CA LEU A 68 1.78 -20.27 3.73
C LEU A 68 2.67 -21.45 3.32
N TYR A 69 3.99 -21.29 3.36
CA TYR A 69 4.96 -22.35 3.06
C TYR A 69 4.84 -23.51 4.04
N HIS A 70 4.87 -23.26 5.34
CA HIS A 70 4.82 -24.32 6.36
C HIS A 70 3.50 -25.10 6.35
N THR A 71 2.39 -24.44 6.08
CA THR A 71 1.09 -25.11 5.96
C THR A 71 0.98 -25.85 4.63
N GLY A 72 1.55 -25.28 3.55
CA GLY A 72 1.57 -25.90 2.22
C GLY A 72 2.36 -27.22 2.18
N ILE A 73 3.54 -27.30 2.80
CA ILE A 73 4.31 -28.55 2.93
C ILE A 73 3.49 -29.65 3.63
N LYS A 74 2.71 -29.28 4.63
CA LYS A 74 1.81 -30.18 5.36
C LYS A 74 0.53 -30.49 4.57
N LYS A 75 0.43 -30.06 3.31
CA LYS A 75 -0.77 -30.19 2.46
C LYS A 75 -2.04 -29.54 3.06
N ASN A 76 -1.89 -28.64 4.03
CA ASN A 76 -2.98 -27.85 4.60
C ASN A 76 -3.18 -26.57 3.81
N TYR A 77 -3.83 -26.66 2.66
CA TYR A 77 -4.11 -25.53 1.78
C TYR A 77 -5.28 -24.64 2.26
N SER A 78 -6.01 -25.06 3.29
CA SER A 78 -7.14 -24.28 3.83
C SER A 78 -6.70 -22.96 4.44
N PHE A 79 -5.52 -22.93 5.07
CA PHE A 79 -4.94 -21.72 5.62
C PHE A 79 -4.66 -20.68 4.52
N GLY A 80 -3.95 -21.06 3.44
CA GLY A 80 -3.64 -20.17 2.34
C GLY A 80 -4.89 -19.61 1.66
N LYS A 81 -5.89 -20.49 1.38
CA LYS A 81 -7.17 -20.05 0.82
C LYS A 81 -7.87 -19.04 1.71
N LYS A 82 -7.85 -19.24 3.03
CA LYS A 82 -8.45 -18.35 4.01
C LYS A 82 -7.68 -17.02 4.05
N PHE A 83 -6.34 -17.08 4.12
CA PHE A 83 -5.46 -15.90 4.13
C PHE A 83 -5.77 -14.98 2.96
N TRP A 84 -5.65 -15.47 1.73
CA TRP A 84 -5.88 -14.66 0.52
C TRP A 84 -7.32 -14.16 0.40
N LYS A 85 -8.31 -15.00 0.74
CA LYS A 85 -9.72 -14.57 0.73
C LYS A 85 -9.96 -13.37 1.66
N ASP A 86 -9.40 -13.42 2.86
CA ASP A 86 -9.60 -12.38 3.86
C ASP A 86 -8.76 -11.12 3.51
N GLU A 87 -7.55 -11.30 2.98
CA GLU A 87 -6.71 -10.21 2.47
C GLU A 87 -7.39 -9.47 1.31
N TYR A 88 -7.93 -10.18 0.32
CA TYR A 88 -8.60 -9.54 -0.82
C TYR A 88 -9.90 -8.84 -0.40
N ARG A 89 -10.60 -9.38 0.61
CA ARG A 89 -11.76 -8.69 1.20
C ARG A 89 -11.33 -7.39 1.88
N LEU A 90 -10.21 -7.39 2.59
CA LEU A 90 -9.63 -6.19 3.19
C LEU A 90 -9.24 -5.16 2.12
N ASN A 91 -8.54 -5.58 1.05
CA ASN A 91 -8.16 -4.66 -0.03
C ASN A 91 -9.39 -4.00 -0.67
N LYS A 92 -10.45 -4.78 -0.94
CA LYS A 92 -11.73 -4.24 -1.42
C LYS A 92 -12.35 -3.26 -0.42
N LYS A 93 -12.28 -3.55 0.89
CA LYS A 93 -12.78 -2.67 1.95
C LYS A 93 -12.02 -1.34 1.96
N ILE A 94 -10.69 -1.37 1.89
CA ILE A 94 -9.84 -0.17 1.82
C ILE A 94 -10.23 0.69 0.62
N LYS A 95 -10.34 0.07 -0.57
CA LYS A 95 -10.70 0.77 -1.82
C LYS A 95 -12.05 1.49 -1.74
N ASN A 96 -13.01 0.91 -1.06
CA ASN A 96 -14.39 1.42 -0.97
C ASN A 96 -14.68 2.06 0.40
N TYR A 97 -13.66 2.37 1.18
CA TYR A 97 -13.88 2.93 2.51
C TYR A 97 -14.49 4.34 2.40
N PRO A 98 -15.56 4.67 3.16
CA PRO A 98 -16.32 5.91 2.97
C PRO A 98 -15.61 7.16 3.48
N LYS A 99 -14.59 6.99 4.33
CA LYS A 99 -13.76 8.09 4.84
C LYS A 99 -12.46 8.17 4.06
N PRO A 100 -11.85 9.34 3.91
CA PRO A 100 -10.51 9.46 3.33
C PRO A 100 -9.53 8.49 4.00
N PHE A 101 -8.75 7.79 3.18
CA PHE A 101 -7.77 6.83 3.64
C PHE A 101 -6.41 7.21 3.05
N ILE A 102 -5.47 7.56 3.92
CA ILE A 102 -4.16 8.10 3.56
C ILE A 102 -3.10 7.04 3.85
N SER A 103 -2.27 6.72 2.86
CA SER A 103 -1.10 5.85 3.04
C SER A 103 0.20 6.65 2.93
N PHE A 104 1.13 6.41 3.85
CA PHE A 104 2.48 6.98 3.88
C PHE A 104 3.49 5.91 3.47
N ILE A 105 3.89 5.91 2.20
CA ILE A 105 4.68 4.84 1.59
C ILE A 105 6.15 5.25 1.51
N LYS A 106 7.02 4.54 2.26
CA LYS A 106 8.48 4.67 2.20
C LYS A 106 9.14 3.30 2.03
N GLY A 107 10.36 3.29 1.50
CA GLY A 107 11.05 2.03 1.25
C GLY A 107 10.21 1.09 0.39
N PHE A 108 10.30 -0.21 0.62
CA PHE A 108 9.59 -1.21 -0.18
C PHE A 108 8.10 -1.27 0.15
N ALA A 109 7.23 -1.24 -0.89
CA ALA A 109 5.82 -1.59 -0.84
C ALA A 109 5.54 -2.59 -1.96
N MET A 110 5.37 -3.88 -1.63
CA MET A 110 5.28 -4.96 -2.60
C MET A 110 4.12 -5.89 -2.31
N GLY A 111 3.48 -6.44 -3.33
CA GLY A 111 2.41 -7.42 -3.19
C GLY A 111 1.32 -6.98 -2.19
N GLY A 112 1.14 -7.71 -1.08
CA GLY A 112 0.22 -7.32 0.00
C GLY A 112 0.43 -5.91 0.52
N GLY A 113 1.67 -5.36 0.46
CA GLY A 113 1.96 -3.97 0.78
C GLY A 113 1.28 -2.99 -0.19
N VAL A 114 1.26 -3.31 -1.49
CA VAL A 114 0.47 -2.58 -2.49
C VAL A 114 -1.01 -2.70 -2.15
N GLY A 115 -1.47 -3.89 -1.77
CA GLY A 115 -2.86 -4.15 -1.39
C GLY A 115 -3.39 -3.27 -0.26
N VAL A 116 -2.57 -2.96 0.76
CA VAL A 116 -2.99 -2.14 1.90
C VAL A 116 -2.65 -0.65 1.76
N SER A 117 -1.88 -0.26 0.74
CA SER A 117 -1.50 1.15 0.51
C SER A 117 -2.05 1.74 -0.77
N CYS A 118 -1.89 1.05 -1.91
CA CYS A 118 -2.20 1.63 -3.22
C CYS A 118 -3.71 1.62 -3.56
N HIS A 119 -4.55 1.04 -2.72
CA HIS A 119 -6.00 1.17 -2.78
C HIS A 119 -6.55 2.33 -1.95
N CYS A 120 -5.74 2.97 -1.13
CA CYS A 120 -6.13 4.15 -0.37
C CYS A 120 -6.53 5.31 -1.29
N SER A 121 -7.33 6.24 -0.78
CA SER A 121 -7.81 7.39 -1.55
C SER A 121 -6.74 8.49 -1.71
N HIS A 122 -5.75 8.54 -0.81
CA HIS A 122 -4.63 9.49 -0.83
C HIS A 122 -3.34 8.71 -0.60
N ARG A 123 -2.61 8.47 -1.67
CA ARG A 123 -1.40 7.63 -1.67
C ARG A 123 -0.17 8.54 -1.74
N ILE A 124 0.51 8.66 -0.59
CA ILE A 124 1.70 9.51 -0.45
C ILE A 124 2.93 8.64 -0.58
N VAL A 125 3.87 9.05 -1.43
CA VAL A 125 5.21 8.45 -1.56
C VAL A 125 6.28 9.42 -1.09
N GLY A 126 7.24 8.88 -0.31
CA GLY A 126 8.47 9.57 0.05
C GLY A 126 9.59 9.32 -0.94
N GLU A 127 10.74 9.96 -0.72
CA GLU A 127 11.91 9.85 -1.58
C GLU A 127 12.50 8.43 -1.64
N THR A 128 12.28 7.62 -0.61
CA THR A 128 12.80 6.25 -0.53
C THR A 128 11.86 5.19 -1.11
N ALA A 129 10.62 5.56 -1.48
CA ALA A 129 9.60 4.64 -1.93
C ALA A 129 10.04 3.80 -3.14
N LYS A 130 9.74 2.49 -3.06
CA LYS A 130 9.96 1.49 -4.11
C LYS A 130 8.75 0.58 -4.18
N ILE A 131 7.84 0.84 -5.10
CA ILE A 131 6.59 0.09 -5.26
C ILE A 131 6.75 -0.93 -6.38
N ALA A 132 6.29 -2.17 -6.17
CA ALA A 132 6.31 -3.21 -7.19
C ALA A 132 5.24 -4.27 -6.98
N MET A 133 4.88 -4.97 -8.07
CA MET A 133 4.12 -6.23 -8.06
C MET A 133 5.05 -7.35 -8.56
N PRO A 134 5.89 -7.94 -7.68
CA PRO A 134 6.96 -8.86 -8.08
C PRO A 134 6.52 -10.32 -8.17
N GLU A 135 5.24 -10.61 -8.11
CA GLU A 135 4.66 -11.95 -7.95
C GLU A 135 5.08 -12.90 -9.08
N CYS A 136 5.18 -12.43 -10.32
CA CYS A 136 5.62 -13.25 -11.45
C CYS A 136 7.04 -13.82 -11.25
N GLY A 137 7.91 -13.08 -10.53
CA GLY A 137 9.27 -13.52 -10.20
C GLY A 137 9.34 -14.71 -9.24
N ILE A 138 8.25 -15.04 -8.55
CA ILE A 138 8.15 -16.18 -7.62
C ILE A 138 7.10 -17.21 -8.06
N GLY A 139 6.66 -17.15 -9.31
CA GLY A 139 5.71 -18.11 -9.88
C GLY A 139 4.25 -17.87 -9.48
N LEU A 140 3.92 -16.67 -9.04
CA LEU A 140 2.55 -16.21 -8.79
C LEU A 140 2.12 -15.19 -9.85
N ILE A 141 0.94 -14.63 -9.68
CA ILE A 141 0.41 -13.52 -10.48
C ILE A 141 0.20 -12.30 -9.60
N PRO A 142 0.26 -11.06 -10.11
CA PRO A 142 -0.16 -9.87 -9.37
C PRO A 142 -1.58 -10.03 -8.83
N ASP A 143 -1.70 -10.15 -7.52
CA ASP A 143 -2.94 -10.35 -6.78
C ASP A 143 -3.35 -9.09 -6.00
N VAL A 144 -3.92 -9.18 -4.82
CA VAL A 144 -4.31 -8.08 -3.91
C VAL A 144 -5.03 -6.91 -4.59
N GLY A 145 -5.72 -7.16 -5.68
CA GLY A 145 -6.33 -6.10 -6.51
C GLY A 145 -5.31 -5.37 -7.39
N GLY A 146 -4.08 -5.87 -7.53
CA GLY A 146 -3.05 -5.31 -8.41
C GLY A 146 -3.52 -5.22 -9.86
N SER A 147 -4.25 -6.22 -10.37
CA SER A 147 -4.84 -6.19 -11.72
C SER A 147 -5.77 -4.99 -11.94
N PHE A 148 -6.47 -4.51 -10.90
CA PHE A 148 -7.29 -3.30 -10.97
C PHE A 148 -6.44 -2.04 -11.19
N ILE A 149 -5.28 -1.94 -10.53
CA ILE A 149 -4.38 -0.79 -10.68
C ILE A 149 -3.64 -0.91 -12.01
N LEU A 150 -3.04 -2.07 -12.30
CA LEU A 150 -2.28 -2.34 -13.52
C LEU A 150 -3.10 -2.09 -14.78
N SER A 151 -4.36 -2.54 -14.84
CA SER A 151 -5.22 -2.32 -16.01
C SER A 151 -5.55 -0.85 -16.27
N ARG A 152 -5.27 0.05 -15.35
CA ARG A 152 -5.51 1.49 -15.46
C ARG A 152 -4.26 2.31 -15.75
N ALA A 153 -3.10 1.69 -15.69
CA ALA A 153 -1.84 2.38 -16.02
C ALA A 153 -1.75 2.78 -17.52
N GLY A 154 -2.55 2.12 -18.39
CA GLY A 154 -2.60 2.43 -19.82
C GLY A 154 -1.33 2.04 -20.59
N ASN A 155 -1.36 2.21 -21.92
CA ASN A 155 -0.18 2.21 -22.79
C ASN A 155 0.82 1.07 -22.56
N GLY A 156 0.34 -0.18 -22.34
CA GLY A 156 1.22 -1.33 -22.04
C GLY A 156 1.89 -1.33 -20.67
N ILE A 157 1.91 -0.18 -19.95
CA ILE A 157 2.60 -0.02 -18.66
C ILE A 157 2.17 -1.08 -17.64
N GLY A 158 0.87 -1.33 -17.53
CA GLY A 158 0.35 -2.34 -16.59
C GLY A 158 0.84 -3.75 -16.90
N THR A 159 0.92 -4.13 -18.17
CA THR A 159 1.47 -5.42 -18.59
C THR A 159 2.95 -5.50 -18.29
N PHE A 160 3.71 -4.46 -18.67
CA PHE A 160 5.14 -4.35 -18.35
C PHE A 160 5.41 -4.53 -16.85
N LEU A 161 4.75 -3.74 -16.01
CA LEU A 161 4.94 -3.77 -14.54
C LEU A 161 4.51 -5.11 -13.92
N GLY A 162 3.39 -5.68 -14.40
CA GLY A 162 2.87 -6.94 -13.87
C GLY A 162 3.73 -8.14 -14.22
N ILE A 163 4.37 -8.15 -15.39
CA ILE A 163 5.23 -9.25 -15.85
C ILE A 163 6.66 -9.09 -15.33
N SER A 164 7.24 -7.88 -15.43
CA SER A 164 8.63 -7.63 -15.05
C SER A 164 8.83 -7.55 -13.54
N GLY A 165 7.81 -7.13 -12.79
CA GLY A 165 7.96 -6.80 -11.38
C GLY A 165 8.88 -5.59 -11.14
N GLU A 166 9.00 -4.68 -12.12
CA GLU A 166 9.85 -3.49 -12.03
C GLU A 166 9.51 -2.65 -10.81
N ARG A 167 10.57 -2.14 -10.17
CA ARG A 167 10.47 -1.35 -8.94
C ARG A 167 10.35 0.13 -9.28
N MET A 168 9.17 0.64 -9.14
CA MET A 168 8.83 2.05 -9.37
C MET A 168 9.36 2.94 -8.24
N GLY A 169 10.12 3.96 -8.59
CA GLY A 169 10.41 5.09 -7.70
C GLY A 169 9.18 6.01 -7.55
N PRO A 170 9.30 7.10 -6.77
CA PRO A 170 8.15 7.99 -6.53
C PRO A 170 7.51 8.54 -7.81
N SER A 171 8.31 9.04 -8.77
CA SER A 171 7.80 9.58 -10.04
C SER A 171 7.11 8.52 -10.89
N ASP A 172 7.72 7.32 -10.99
CA ASP A 172 7.14 6.21 -11.72
C ASP A 172 5.84 5.73 -11.10
N SER A 173 5.79 5.69 -9.75
CA SER A 173 4.59 5.29 -9.01
C SER A 173 3.41 6.24 -9.23
N ILE A 174 3.68 7.55 -9.31
CA ILE A 174 2.65 8.55 -9.62
C ILE A 174 2.24 8.44 -11.08
N PHE A 175 3.20 8.38 -12.01
CA PHE A 175 2.94 8.28 -13.44
C PHE A 175 2.10 7.02 -13.78
N SER A 176 2.41 5.89 -13.16
CA SER A 176 1.72 4.62 -13.36
C SER A 176 0.44 4.44 -12.54
N GLY A 177 0.02 5.46 -11.77
CA GLY A 177 -1.22 5.45 -11.00
C GLY A 177 -1.19 4.61 -9.73
N PHE A 178 -0.02 4.27 -9.19
CA PHE A 178 0.15 3.60 -7.89
C PHE A 178 0.21 4.57 -6.71
N ALA A 179 0.51 5.84 -6.96
CA ALA A 179 0.54 6.91 -5.96
C ALA A 179 -0.09 8.19 -6.51
N ASP A 180 -0.38 9.15 -5.60
CA ASP A 180 -1.01 10.43 -5.95
C ASP A 180 -0.11 11.63 -5.65
N PHE A 181 0.65 11.56 -4.55
CA PHE A 181 1.39 12.71 -4.02
C PHE A 181 2.81 12.32 -3.67
N PHE A 182 3.77 13.13 -4.13
CA PHE A 182 5.12 13.11 -3.58
C PHE A 182 5.23 14.12 -2.45
N ILE A 183 5.57 13.64 -1.25
CA ILE A 183 5.82 14.48 -0.08
C ILE A 183 7.11 14.01 0.58
N PRO A 184 8.14 14.86 0.71
CA PRO A 184 9.38 14.48 1.39
C PRO A 184 9.13 13.93 2.79
N GLU A 185 9.77 12.79 3.11
CA GLU A 185 9.53 12.06 4.37
C GLU A 185 9.74 12.93 5.60
N LYS A 186 10.69 13.88 5.54
CA LYS A 186 10.94 14.86 6.62
C LYS A 186 9.73 15.76 6.94
N LYS A 187 8.76 15.87 6.04
CA LYS A 187 7.52 16.66 6.24
C LYS A 187 6.38 15.82 6.84
N TRP A 188 6.49 14.49 6.83
CA TRP A 188 5.43 13.61 7.29
C TRP A 188 5.00 13.80 8.74
N PRO A 189 5.90 14.04 9.72
CA PRO A 189 5.48 14.32 11.09
C PRO A 189 4.58 15.56 11.19
N GLN A 190 4.90 16.62 10.45
CA GLN A 190 4.08 17.84 10.43
C GLN A 190 2.73 17.60 9.76
N LEU A 191 2.72 16.88 8.62
CA LEU A 191 1.47 16.52 7.93
C LEU A 191 0.60 15.65 8.82
N LEU A 192 1.17 14.61 9.45
CA LEU A 192 0.43 13.71 10.33
C LEU A 192 -0.19 14.46 11.52
N ASN A 193 0.54 15.37 12.14
CA ASN A 193 0.00 16.22 13.22
C ASN A 193 -1.19 17.07 12.72
N ASN A 194 -1.08 17.68 11.54
CA ASN A 194 -2.18 18.42 10.93
C ASN A 194 -3.43 17.55 10.72
N LEU A 195 -3.24 16.32 10.21
CA LEU A 195 -4.34 15.36 10.00
C LEU A 195 -4.99 14.97 11.35
N ILE A 196 -4.18 14.75 12.38
CA ILE A 196 -4.64 14.40 13.72
C ILE A 196 -5.49 15.53 14.33
N GLU A 197 -5.04 16.77 14.19
CA GLU A 197 -5.70 17.94 14.77
C GLU A 197 -6.97 18.33 14.03
N ASN A 198 -6.95 18.31 12.70
CA ASN A 198 -8.00 18.89 11.88
C ASN A 198 -8.93 17.86 11.23
N GLY A 199 -8.49 16.61 11.05
CA GLY A 199 -9.28 15.57 10.37
C GLY A 199 -9.60 15.89 8.90
N ASP A 200 -8.79 16.75 8.25
CA ASP A 200 -9.00 17.21 6.88
C ASP A 200 -7.94 16.62 5.94
N ALA A 201 -8.39 15.77 5.01
CA ALA A 201 -7.51 15.13 4.03
C ALA A 201 -7.01 16.10 2.93
N ASP A 202 -7.70 17.21 2.68
CA ASP A 202 -7.28 18.17 1.65
C ASP A 202 -5.96 18.85 1.97
N VAL A 203 -5.55 18.85 3.23
CA VAL A 203 -4.23 19.36 3.65
C VAL A 203 -3.08 18.62 2.98
N VAL A 204 -3.25 17.34 2.57
CA VAL A 204 -2.22 16.56 1.86
C VAL A 204 -1.73 17.29 0.61
N LYS A 205 -2.63 17.93 -0.13
CA LYS A 205 -2.30 18.68 -1.35
C LYS A 205 -1.34 19.83 -1.08
N THR A 206 -1.45 20.49 0.07
CA THR A 206 -0.61 21.64 0.44
C THR A 206 0.83 21.25 0.77
N PHE A 207 1.07 19.99 1.14
CA PHE A 207 2.41 19.46 1.41
C PHE A 207 3.06 18.85 0.17
N SER A 208 2.27 18.54 -0.87
CA SER A 208 2.75 17.90 -2.09
C SER A 208 3.77 18.78 -2.82
N GLN A 209 4.74 18.13 -3.43
CA GLN A 209 5.78 18.75 -4.24
C GLN A 209 5.91 18.06 -5.58
N THR A 210 6.47 18.75 -6.56
CA THR A 210 6.91 18.11 -7.80
C THR A 210 8.09 17.19 -7.51
N ASN A 211 8.06 16.00 -8.10
CA ASN A 211 9.21 15.09 -8.13
C ASN A 211 9.90 15.16 -9.50
N GLY A 212 11.05 14.53 -9.64
CA GLY A 212 11.77 14.44 -10.91
C GLY A 212 10.98 13.67 -11.99
N PRO A 213 11.53 13.55 -13.21
CA PRO A 213 10.86 12.86 -14.31
C PRO A 213 10.69 11.36 -14.00
N SER A 214 9.64 10.78 -14.57
CA SER A 214 9.43 9.31 -14.53
C SER A 214 10.34 8.63 -15.54
N LYS A 215 10.98 7.52 -15.12
CA LYS A 215 11.74 6.66 -16.03
C LYS A 215 10.81 5.89 -16.97
N ILE A 216 9.66 5.44 -16.46
CA ILE A 216 8.65 4.74 -17.25
C ILE A 216 8.11 5.66 -18.35
N GLU A 217 7.85 6.94 -18.02
CA GLU A 217 7.43 7.93 -19.03
C GLU A 217 8.47 8.12 -20.13
N ASN A 218 9.75 8.15 -19.77
CA ASN A 218 10.85 8.29 -20.74
C ASN A 218 11.00 7.08 -21.67
N HIS A 219 10.56 5.89 -21.24
CA HIS A 219 10.59 4.64 -22.01
C HIS A 219 9.21 4.21 -22.53
N LEU A 220 8.24 5.13 -22.53
CA LEU A 220 6.89 4.84 -22.95
C LEU A 220 6.81 4.29 -24.40
N PRO A 221 7.54 4.85 -25.40
CA PRO A 221 7.49 4.31 -26.76
C PRO A 221 7.91 2.84 -26.85
N GLU A 222 8.97 2.45 -26.12
CA GLU A 222 9.43 1.05 -26.11
C GLU A 222 8.45 0.15 -25.37
N ILE A 223 7.84 0.64 -24.28
CA ILE A 223 6.82 -0.11 -23.55
C ILE A 223 5.59 -0.36 -24.44
N GLU A 224 5.10 0.66 -25.15
CA GLU A 224 3.95 0.52 -26.07
C GLU A 224 4.25 -0.42 -27.27
N GLU A 225 5.51 -0.49 -27.72
CA GLU A 225 5.90 -1.38 -28.81
C GLU A 225 5.88 -2.85 -28.41
N PHE A 226 6.28 -3.18 -27.15
CA PHE A 226 6.51 -4.57 -26.72
C PHE A 226 5.43 -5.13 -25.79
N PHE A 227 4.57 -4.32 -25.21
CA PHE A 227 3.56 -4.68 -24.21
C PHE A 227 2.16 -4.14 -24.54
#